data_222d0955b0e8004956b143973fa347c5
#
_entry.id   222d0955b0e8004956b143973fa347c5
#
_cell.length_a   1.000
_cell.length_b   1.000
_cell.length_c   1.000
_cell.angle_alpha   90.00
_cell.angle_beta   90.00
_cell.angle_gamma   90.00
#
_symmetry.space_group_name_H-M   'P 1'
#
loop_
_entity.id
_entity.type
_entity.pdbx_description
1 polymer ?
#
loop_
_entity_poly.entity_id
_entity_poly.type
_entity_poly.pdbx_seq_one_letter_code
_entity_poly.pdbx_strand_id
1 'polypeptide(L)'
;HLLATNPQASADFYRQVFNYDVTPDGRLRKETELLLSSGEFNRGGVSALSDRESAKPGWLGVIRVSNLDETLARVPTLGGEIMVAPHEAAYGSRFAVIVDPTGGTVGVVEYINNANPFNTP
;
A
#
# COMPACT_ATOMS: atom_id res chain seq x y z
N HIS A 1 3.92 2.87 1.13
CA HIS A 1 2.55 3.30 0.79
C HIS A 1 2.03 4.29 1.80
N LEU A 2 1.49 5.40 1.36
CA LEU A 2 0.93 6.43 2.22
C LEU A 2 -0.60 6.31 2.26
N LEU A 3 -1.14 6.27 3.46
CA LEU A 3 -2.58 6.41 3.71
C LEU A 3 -2.84 7.87 4.11
N ALA A 4 -3.64 8.59 3.33
CA ALA A 4 -3.81 10.02 3.49
C ALA A 4 -5.28 10.42 3.61
N THR A 5 -5.55 11.44 4.41
CA THR A 5 -6.88 12.05 4.49
C THR A 5 -7.20 12.88 3.24
N ASN A 6 -6.16 13.42 2.61
CA ASN A 6 -6.25 14.14 1.34
C ASN A 6 -5.06 13.72 0.46
N PRO A 7 -5.22 12.68 -0.39
CA PRO A 7 -4.12 12.15 -1.19
C PRO A 7 -3.47 13.19 -2.10
N GLN A 8 -4.26 14.06 -2.73
CA GLN A 8 -3.71 15.07 -3.63
C GLN A 8 -2.81 16.08 -2.90
N ALA A 9 -3.23 16.52 -1.73
CA ALA A 9 -2.45 17.45 -0.92
C ALA A 9 -1.14 16.81 -0.43
N SER A 10 -1.20 15.55 -0.01
CA SER A 10 0.00 14.80 0.38
C SER A 10 0.94 14.60 -0.80
N ALA A 11 0.42 14.20 -1.94
CA ALA A 11 1.22 14.00 -3.14
C ALA A 11 1.89 15.28 -3.61
N ASP A 12 1.18 16.41 -3.57
CA ASP A 12 1.75 17.72 -3.94
C ASP A 12 2.89 18.11 -3.00
N PHE A 13 2.75 17.82 -1.71
CA PHE A 13 3.81 18.05 -0.74
C PHE A 13 5.08 17.24 -1.08
N TYR A 14 4.93 15.94 -1.31
CA TYR A 14 6.08 15.08 -1.60
C TYR A 14 6.68 15.34 -2.96
N ARG A 15 5.88 15.74 -3.95
CA ARG A 15 6.36 16.18 -5.24
C ARG A 15 7.32 17.36 -5.09
N GLN A 16 6.98 18.33 -4.26
CA GLN A 16 7.81 19.53 -4.05
C GLN A 16 9.04 19.23 -3.19
N VAL A 17 8.90 18.41 -2.16
CA VAL A 17 10.01 18.07 -1.25
C VAL A 17 11.06 17.19 -1.92
N PHE A 18 10.63 16.18 -2.66
CA PHE A 18 11.52 15.18 -3.23
C PHE A 18 11.67 15.27 -4.76
N ASN A 19 11.00 16.21 -5.37
CA ASN A 19 10.99 16.36 -6.83
C ASN A 19 10.45 15.09 -7.53
N TYR A 20 9.42 14.49 -6.96
CA TYR A 20 8.74 13.35 -7.57
C TYR A 20 7.74 13.80 -8.62
N ASP A 21 7.52 12.96 -9.61
CA ASP A 21 6.36 13.04 -10.48
C ASP A 21 5.16 12.37 -9.80
N VAL A 22 3.98 12.93 -9.99
CA VAL A 22 2.73 12.39 -9.46
C VAL A 22 1.81 12.06 -10.61
N THR A 23 1.40 10.81 -10.70
CA THR A 23 0.47 10.35 -11.73
C THR A 23 -0.69 9.61 -11.09
N PRO A 24 -1.92 9.77 -11.65
CA PRO A 24 -3.04 8.94 -11.23
C PRO A 24 -2.74 7.47 -11.52
N ASP A 25 -3.16 6.59 -10.60
CA ASP A 25 -3.16 5.18 -10.92
C ASP A 25 -4.33 4.87 -11.85
N GLY A 26 -4.07 4.85 -13.14
CA GLY A 26 -5.08 4.66 -14.18
C GLY A 26 -5.71 3.26 -14.23
N ARG A 27 -5.30 2.34 -13.36
CA ARG A 27 -5.85 0.98 -13.31
C ARG A 27 -7.01 0.87 -12.33
N LEU A 28 -7.11 1.80 -11.41
CA LEU A 28 -8.21 1.86 -10.46
C LEU A 28 -9.20 2.92 -10.91
N ARG A 29 -10.46 2.55 -10.91
CA ARG A 29 -11.56 3.46 -11.24
C ARG A 29 -11.75 4.56 -10.18
N LYS A 30 -10.83 4.65 -9.22
CA LYS A 30 -10.90 5.65 -8.16
C LYS A 30 -9.78 6.65 -8.37
N GLU A 31 -10.15 7.88 -8.63
CA GLU A 31 -9.26 9.04 -8.74
C GLU A 31 -8.44 9.34 -7.48
N THR A 32 -8.55 8.48 -6.46
CA THR A 32 -7.98 8.68 -5.13
C THR A 32 -6.65 7.97 -4.92
N GLU A 33 -6.16 7.24 -5.91
CA GLU A 33 -4.86 6.57 -5.80
C GLU A 33 -3.86 7.18 -6.77
N LEU A 34 -2.72 7.57 -6.21
CA LEU A 34 -1.66 8.27 -6.91
C LEU A 34 -0.35 7.50 -6.79
N LEU A 35 0.48 7.62 -7.82
CA LEU A 35 1.84 7.09 -7.80
C LEU A 35 2.84 8.24 -7.69
N LEU A 36 3.82 8.03 -6.83
CA LEU A 36 5.00 8.88 -6.73
C LEU A 36 6.13 8.21 -7.49
N SER A 37 6.70 8.91 -8.46
CA SER A 37 7.72 8.37 -9.36
C SER A 37 8.95 9.25 -9.40
N SER A 38 10.08 8.64 -9.70
CA SER A 38 11.33 9.33 -9.99
C SER A 38 11.87 8.77 -11.30
N GLY A 39 11.80 9.55 -12.38
CA GLY A 39 12.09 9.06 -13.71
C GLY A 39 11.09 7.97 -14.10
N GLU A 40 11.59 6.83 -14.53
CA GLU A 40 10.78 5.67 -14.93
C GLU A 40 10.41 4.71 -13.77
N PHE A 41 10.87 5.02 -12.54
CA PHE A 41 10.64 4.14 -11.40
C PHE A 41 9.55 4.67 -10.48
N ASN A 42 8.58 3.82 -10.18
CA ASN A 42 7.60 4.08 -9.14
C ASN A 42 8.25 3.89 -7.77
N ARG A 43 8.10 4.88 -6.90
CA ARG A 43 8.74 4.87 -5.57
C ARG A 43 7.74 4.65 -4.44
N GLY A 44 6.50 5.06 -4.62
CA GLY A 44 5.48 4.90 -3.60
C GLY A 44 4.09 5.10 -4.17
N GLY A 45 3.12 4.67 -3.40
CA GLY A 45 1.71 4.89 -3.68
C GLY A 45 1.06 5.74 -2.60
N VAL A 46 0.06 6.50 -2.98
CA VAL A 46 -0.76 7.30 -2.06
C VAL A 46 -2.22 6.94 -2.28
N SER A 47 -2.90 6.57 -1.22
CA SER A 47 -4.35 6.31 -1.29
C SER A 47 -5.08 6.98 -0.15
N ALA A 48 -6.39 7.19 -0.35
CA ALA A 48 -7.26 7.73 0.69
C ALA A 48 -7.45 6.71 1.79
N LEU A 49 -7.49 7.20 3.03
CA LEU A 49 -7.98 6.39 4.15
C LEU A 49 -9.41 5.98 3.88
N SER A 50 -9.69 4.69 4.04
CA SER A 50 -11.04 4.15 3.96
C SER A 50 -11.56 3.85 5.35
N ASP A 51 -12.89 3.73 5.48
CA ASP A 51 -13.52 3.33 6.74
C ASP A 51 -13.15 1.90 7.17
N ARG A 52 -12.53 1.13 6.27
CA ARG A 52 -12.02 -0.23 6.55
C ARG A 52 -10.73 -0.22 7.33
N GLU A 53 -10.04 0.88 7.29
CA GLU A 53 -8.75 1.04 7.92
C GLU A 53 -8.95 1.82 9.20
N SER A 54 -8.93 1.16 10.33
CA SER A 54 -8.86 1.81 11.64
C SER A 54 -7.54 2.55 11.80
N ALA A 55 -6.83 2.75 10.69
CA ALA A 55 -5.50 3.32 10.64
C ALA A 55 -5.55 4.84 10.68
N LYS A 56 -4.59 5.41 11.34
CA LYS A 56 -4.30 6.85 11.26
C LYS A 56 -3.59 7.16 9.94
N PRO A 57 -3.66 8.41 9.44
CA PRO A 57 -2.84 8.82 8.31
C PRO A 57 -1.36 8.55 8.59
N GLY A 58 -0.65 8.12 7.59
CA GLY A 58 0.78 7.88 7.71
C GLY A 58 1.33 6.91 6.68
N TRP A 59 2.63 6.76 6.72
CA TRP A 59 3.34 5.83 5.87
C TRP A 59 3.25 4.41 6.43
N LEU A 60 3.05 3.48 5.51
CA LEU A 60 2.97 2.05 5.79
C LEU A 60 4.01 1.33 4.94
N GLY A 61 4.94 0.64 5.59
CA GLY A 61 5.81 -0.29 4.90
C GLY A 61 4.98 -1.44 4.32
N VAL A 62 5.36 -1.93 3.14
CA VAL A 62 4.62 -3.01 2.47
C VAL A 62 5.59 -4.12 2.11
N ILE A 63 5.23 -5.34 2.47
CA ILE A 63 6.00 -6.55 2.18
C ILE A 63 5.25 -7.37 1.14
N ARG A 64 5.95 -7.72 0.07
CA ARG A 64 5.42 -8.62 -0.94
C ARG A 64 5.59 -10.07 -0.52
N VAL A 65 4.53 -10.86 -0.70
CA VAL A 65 4.53 -12.30 -0.45
C VAL A 65 4.02 -13.07 -1.66
N SER A 66 4.41 -14.32 -1.78
CA SER A 66 3.97 -15.18 -2.87
C SER A 66 2.55 -15.72 -2.69
N ASN A 67 2.12 -15.89 -1.44
CA ASN A 67 0.79 -16.39 -1.12
C ASN A 67 0.25 -15.65 0.12
N LEU A 68 -0.68 -14.74 -0.11
CA LEU A 68 -1.22 -13.91 0.96
C LEU A 68 -2.01 -14.73 1.98
N ASP A 69 -2.86 -15.65 1.52
CA ASP A 69 -3.70 -16.42 2.42
C ASP A 69 -2.87 -17.32 3.37
N GLU A 70 -1.82 -17.97 2.85
CA GLU A 70 -0.89 -18.74 3.69
C GLU A 70 -0.14 -17.85 4.68
N THR A 71 0.31 -16.69 4.24
CA THR A 71 0.99 -15.73 5.11
C THR A 71 0.08 -15.28 6.25
N LEU A 72 -1.15 -14.90 5.93
CA LEU A 72 -2.10 -14.42 6.93
C LEU A 72 -2.54 -15.51 7.91
N ALA A 73 -2.59 -16.76 7.46
CA ALA A 73 -2.93 -17.88 8.35
C ALA A 73 -1.92 -18.03 9.51
N ARG A 74 -0.67 -17.62 9.30
CA ARG A 74 0.36 -17.70 10.34
C ARG A 74 0.32 -16.53 11.33
N VAL A 75 -0.32 -15.43 10.99
CA VAL A 75 -0.29 -14.22 11.80
C VAL A 75 -0.87 -14.43 13.20
N PRO A 76 -2.09 -14.96 13.38
CA PRO A 76 -2.64 -15.18 14.71
C PRO A 76 -1.84 -16.21 15.53
N THR A 77 -1.34 -17.25 14.88
CA THR A 77 -0.56 -18.30 15.56
C THR A 77 0.75 -17.79 16.14
N LEU A 78 1.26 -16.70 15.60
CA LEU A 78 2.50 -16.07 16.04
C LEU A 78 2.27 -14.83 16.92
N GLY A 79 1.04 -14.60 17.36
CA GLY A 79 0.70 -13.53 18.29
C GLY A 79 0.36 -12.19 17.64
N GLY A 80 0.24 -12.15 16.33
CA GLY A 80 -0.18 -10.96 15.61
C GLY A 80 -1.67 -10.90 15.36
N GLU A 81 -2.11 -9.83 14.73
CA GLU A 81 -3.50 -9.62 14.36
C GLU A 81 -3.62 -9.18 12.91
N ILE A 82 -4.73 -9.53 12.27
CA ILE A 82 -5.09 -9.01 10.95
C ILE A 82 -5.97 -7.78 11.16
N MET A 83 -5.40 -6.60 10.92
CA MET A 83 -6.10 -5.33 11.10
C MET A 83 -7.05 -5.04 9.95
N VAL A 84 -6.59 -5.28 8.71
CA VAL A 84 -7.38 -5.11 7.49
C VAL A 84 -7.38 -6.43 6.74
N ALA A 85 -8.57 -6.99 6.55
CA ALA A 85 -8.74 -8.26 5.84
C ALA A 85 -8.28 -8.14 4.38
N PRO A 86 -7.88 -9.24 3.74
CA PRO A 86 -7.46 -9.21 2.35
C PRO A 86 -8.54 -8.63 1.44
N HIS A 87 -8.13 -7.73 0.57
CA HIS A 87 -9.01 -7.11 -0.42
C HIS A 87 -8.24 -6.82 -1.69
N GLU A 88 -8.96 -6.64 -2.78
CA GLU A 88 -8.35 -6.26 -4.05
C GLU A 88 -7.82 -4.83 -3.98
N ALA A 89 -6.64 -4.64 -4.52
CA ALA A 89 -5.95 -3.36 -4.58
C ALA A 89 -5.39 -3.10 -5.99
N ALA A 90 -4.57 -2.08 -6.13
CA ALA A 90 -3.99 -1.66 -7.41
C ALA A 90 -3.18 -2.78 -8.09
N TYR A 91 -3.11 -2.73 -9.41
CA TYR A 91 -2.26 -3.60 -10.23
C TYR A 91 -2.61 -5.10 -10.13
N GLY A 92 -3.88 -5.43 -9.91
CA GLY A 92 -4.31 -6.81 -9.76
C GLY A 92 -3.75 -7.47 -8.51
N SER A 93 -3.43 -6.68 -7.50
CA SER A 93 -2.92 -7.18 -6.24
C SER A 93 -4.03 -7.48 -5.24
N ARG A 94 -3.68 -8.28 -4.24
CA ARG A 94 -4.45 -8.42 -3.00
C ARG A 94 -3.61 -7.90 -1.85
N PHE A 95 -4.24 -7.15 -0.96
CA PHE A 95 -3.57 -6.40 0.08
C PHE A 95 -4.25 -6.62 1.43
N ALA A 96 -3.44 -6.69 2.47
CA ALA A 96 -3.91 -6.76 3.85
C ALA A 96 -3.00 -5.93 4.75
N VAL A 97 -3.45 -5.60 5.93
CA VAL A 97 -2.64 -4.96 6.97
C VAL A 97 -2.62 -5.83 8.20
N ILE A 98 -1.44 -6.06 8.72
CA ILE A 98 -1.24 -6.86 9.93
C ILE A 98 -0.58 -6.05 11.03
N VAL A 99 -0.79 -6.47 12.26
CA VAL A 99 -0.15 -5.90 13.45
C VAL A 99 0.70 -6.99 14.08
N ASP A 100 1.96 -6.66 14.35
CA ASP A 100 2.87 -7.58 15.03
C ASP A 100 2.57 -7.65 16.55
N PRO A 101 3.16 -8.60 17.29
CA PRO A 101 2.88 -8.72 18.72
C PRO A 101 3.24 -7.50 19.57
N THR A 102 4.00 -6.56 19.06
CA THR A 102 4.40 -5.35 19.78
C THR A 102 3.64 -4.09 19.34
N GLY A 103 2.68 -4.23 18.40
CA GLY A 103 1.84 -3.14 17.92
C GLY A 103 2.32 -2.45 16.66
N GLY A 104 3.40 -2.93 16.03
CA GLY A 104 3.87 -2.42 14.75
C GLY A 104 2.95 -2.88 13.60
N THR A 105 2.64 -1.98 12.67
CA THR A 105 1.80 -2.28 11.53
C THR A 105 2.60 -2.38 10.24
N VAL A 106 2.21 -3.31 9.38
CA VAL A 106 2.80 -3.47 8.05
C VAL A 106 1.75 -3.94 7.06
N GLY A 107 1.82 -3.44 5.84
CA GLY A 107 1.03 -3.95 4.73
C GLY A 107 1.63 -5.21 4.14
N VAL A 108 0.80 -6.10 3.67
CA VAL A 108 1.22 -7.33 2.98
C VAL A 108 0.50 -7.41 1.65
N VAL A 109 1.24 -7.65 0.59
CA VAL A 109 0.70 -7.64 -0.77
C VAL A 109 1.11 -8.88 -1.55
N GLU A 110 0.17 -9.40 -2.33
CA GLU A 110 0.40 -10.43 -3.34
C GLU A 110 0.03 -9.87 -4.70
N TYR A 111 0.96 -9.93 -5.65
CA TYR A 111 0.70 -9.51 -7.02
C TYR A 111 0.37 -10.71 -7.90
N ILE A 112 -0.75 -10.62 -8.62
CA ILE A 112 -1.16 -11.62 -9.59
C ILE A 112 -0.35 -11.39 -10.87
N ASN A 113 0.19 -12.46 -11.44
CA ASN A 113 0.90 -12.43 -12.73
C ASN A 113 2.14 -11.50 -12.78
N ASN A 114 2.86 -11.36 -11.67
CA ASN A 114 4.06 -10.53 -11.60
C ASN A 114 3.86 -9.06 -11.99
N ALA A 115 2.66 -8.55 -11.83
CA ALA A 115 2.30 -7.18 -12.19
C ALA A 115 2.81 -6.12 -11.20
N ASN A 116 3.89 -6.39 -10.47
CA ASN A 116 4.44 -5.48 -9.48
C ASN A 116 4.96 -4.19 -10.12
N PRO A 117 4.34 -3.02 -9.84
CA PRO A 117 4.77 -1.75 -10.41
C PRO A 117 6.05 -1.19 -9.78
N PHE A 118 6.49 -1.75 -8.66
CA PHE A 118 7.66 -1.31 -7.92
C PHE A 118 8.88 -2.22 -8.15
N ASN A 119 8.81 -3.05 -9.18
CA ASN A 119 9.91 -3.94 -9.52
C ASN A 119 11.00 -3.12 -10.20
N THR A 120 11.95 -2.66 -9.41
CA THR A 120 13.10 -1.87 -9.88
C THR A 120 14.33 -2.75 -10.01
N PRO A 121 15.21 -2.46 -10.97
CA PRO A 121 16.51 -3.13 -11.05
C PRO A 121 17.34 -2.88 -9.80
#